data_4878853b70bca88be5372c02c4d8b6aa
#
_entry.id   4878853b70bca88be5372c02c4d8b6aa
#
_cell.length_a   1.000
_cell.length_b   1.000
_cell.length_c   1.000
_cell.angle_alpha   90.00
_cell.angle_beta   90.00
_cell.angle_gamma   90.00
#
_symmetry.space_group_name_H-M   'P 1'
#
loop_
_entity.id
_entity.type
_entity.pdbx_description
1 polymer ?
#
loop_
_entity_poly.entity_id
_entity_poly.type
_entity_poly.pdbx_seq_one_letter_code
_entity_poly.pdbx_strand_id
1 'polypeptide(L)'
;MRIIVTGGAGFIGSALIRFLINSTEHSVLNIDKLTYAGNLDNLRDVSSSKRYFFSQIDINESKALSKAFNDFKPHKVIHLAAESHVDRSIDTPQTFLETNIFGTFNLLEESRKYWGSLNLEERLLFRFHHVSTDEVYGDLEEDDSPFSEDNPYIPSSPYSASKAGSDHLVRAWHRTYNLPVVITNCSNNYGPFQFPEKFIPLIILNILDHKPLPVYGSGHQIRDWLYVDDHAEAIYRVLMEGENGETYNIGGNEERTNLDVIHMICSILDRKPEIKKGDTASFSELILHVEDRAGHDKRYAINSSKIKKNLGWIPKNNFEQGLGKTINWYLENISWCKRALKKSKYEMQRLGLKKQ
;
A
#
# COMPACT_ATOMS: atom_id res chain seq x y z
N MET A 1 -23.43 -3.30 3.79
CA MET A 1 -23.20 -1.84 3.55
C MET A 1 -22.68 -1.61 2.15
N ARG A 2 -22.63 -0.36 1.70
CA ARG A 2 -22.00 0.06 0.44
C ARG A 2 -20.69 0.79 0.78
N ILE A 3 -19.57 0.33 0.20
CA ILE A 3 -18.22 0.86 0.48
C ILE A 3 -17.58 1.32 -0.83
N ILE A 4 -17.15 2.57 -0.90
CA ILE A 4 -16.26 3.05 -1.95
C ILE A 4 -14.83 2.71 -1.54
N VAL A 5 -14.07 2.13 -2.46
CA VAL A 5 -12.61 1.92 -2.34
C VAL A 5 -11.94 2.64 -3.50
N THR A 6 -11.16 3.68 -3.21
CA THR A 6 -10.34 4.35 -4.23
C THR A 6 -8.97 3.70 -4.32
N GLY A 7 -8.39 3.60 -5.51
CA GLY A 7 -7.14 2.87 -5.72
C GLY A 7 -7.29 1.35 -5.62
N GLY A 8 -8.52 0.85 -5.82
CA GLY A 8 -8.84 -0.56 -5.61
C GLY A 8 -8.29 -1.52 -6.66
N ALA A 9 -7.78 -1.04 -7.79
CA ALA A 9 -7.06 -1.85 -8.78
C ALA A 9 -5.55 -1.98 -8.48
N GLY A 10 -5.06 -1.25 -7.46
CA GLY A 10 -3.69 -1.33 -6.97
C GLY A 10 -3.44 -2.57 -6.10
N PHE A 11 -2.24 -2.69 -5.55
CA PHE A 11 -1.80 -3.81 -4.73
C PHE A 11 -2.66 -3.99 -3.46
N ILE A 12 -2.58 -3.05 -2.52
CA ILE A 12 -3.30 -3.13 -1.23
C ILE A 12 -4.81 -3.03 -1.46
N GLY A 13 -5.25 -2.10 -2.35
CA GLY A 13 -6.66 -1.92 -2.66
C GLY A 13 -7.33 -3.17 -3.21
N SER A 14 -6.65 -3.94 -4.07
CA SER A 14 -7.19 -5.19 -4.60
C SER A 14 -7.26 -6.30 -3.54
N ALA A 15 -6.28 -6.38 -2.63
CA ALA A 15 -6.33 -7.32 -1.51
C ALA A 15 -7.53 -7.00 -0.59
N LEU A 16 -7.74 -5.72 -0.28
CA LEU A 16 -8.89 -5.26 0.49
C LEU A 16 -10.23 -5.58 -0.20
N ILE A 17 -10.36 -5.33 -1.50
CA ILE A 17 -11.59 -5.65 -2.24
C ILE A 17 -11.86 -7.15 -2.25
N ARG A 18 -10.85 -8.00 -2.49
CA ARG A 18 -10.99 -9.45 -2.39
C ARG A 18 -11.45 -9.87 -0.99
N PHE A 19 -10.85 -9.29 0.06
CA PHE A 19 -11.28 -9.54 1.43
C PHE A 19 -12.75 -9.14 1.65
N LEU A 20 -13.14 -7.92 1.26
CA LEU A 20 -14.52 -7.43 1.44
C LEU A 20 -15.55 -8.30 0.72
N ILE A 21 -15.28 -8.71 -0.51
CA ILE A 21 -16.22 -9.52 -1.29
C ILE A 21 -16.29 -10.95 -0.78
N ASN A 22 -15.17 -11.56 -0.36
CA ASN A 22 -15.13 -12.97 0.05
C ASN A 22 -15.51 -13.18 1.51
N SER A 23 -15.25 -12.20 2.39
CA SER A 23 -15.41 -12.36 3.84
C SER A 23 -16.57 -11.54 4.44
N THR A 24 -17.27 -10.74 3.63
CA THR A 24 -18.40 -9.90 4.10
C THR A 24 -19.54 -9.89 3.09
N GLU A 25 -20.69 -9.34 3.50
CA GLU A 25 -21.86 -9.11 2.63
C GLU A 25 -21.91 -7.67 2.06
N HIS A 26 -20.79 -6.95 2.06
CA HIS A 26 -20.76 -5.58 1.60
C HIS A 26 -20.73 -5.48 0.07
N SER A 27 -21.33 -4.40 -0.47
CA SER A 27 -21.15 -4.03 -1.86
C SER A 27 -20.02 -3.03 -1.97
N VAL A 28 -19.17 -3.20 -2.98
CA VAL A 28 -17.95 -2.40 -3.17
C VAL A 28 -17.98 -1.70 -4.52
N LEU A 29 -17.82 -0.38 -4.52
CA LEU A 29 -17.50 0.39 -5.71
C LEU A 29 -15.99 0.68 -5.70
N ASN A 30 -15.28 0.07 -6.63
CA ASN A 30 -13.87 0.36 -6.89
C ASN A 30 -13.77 1.59 -7.81
N ILE A 31 -13.13 2.64 -7.33
CA ILE A 31 -12.78 3.83 -8.12
C ILE A 31 -11.27 3.84 -8.33
N ASP A 32 -10.84 3.76 -9.59
CA ASP A 32 -9.42 3.75 -9.95
C ASP A 32 -9.23 4.37 -11.34
N LYS A 33 -8.21 5.21 -11.51
CA LYS A 33 -7.91 5.80 -12.82
C LYS A 33 -7.10 4.88 -13.74
N LEU A 34 -6.65 3.72 -13.22
CA LEU A 34 -5.85 2.73 -13.93
C LEU A 34 -4.52 3.27 -14.46
N THR A 35 -3.70 3.81 -13.54
CA THR A 35 -2.30 4.15 -13.86
C THR A 35 -1.47 2.89 -14.11
N TYR A 36 -0.16 3.03 -14.24
CA TYR A 36 0.74 1.91 -14.48
C TYR A 36 0.64 0.78 -13.44
N ALA A 37 0.35 1.11 -12.18
CA ALA A 37 0.21 0.15 -11.07
C ALA A 37 -1.22 -0.38 -10.89
N GLY A 38 -2.23 0.28 -11.51
CA GLY A 38 -3.62 -0.16 -11.47
C GLY A 38 -3.90 -1.27 -12.48
N ASN A 39 -4.28 -2.46 -11.99
CA ASN A 39 -4.52 -3.61 -12.84
C ASN A 39 -5.79 -4.39 -12.42
N LEU A 40 -6.81 -4.38 -13.27
CA LEU A 40 -8.06 -5.11 -13.01
C LEU A 40 -7.89 -6.63 -12.97
N ASP A 41 -6.81 -7.18 -13.55
CA ASP A 41 -6.46 -8.62 -13.40
C ASP A 41 -6.27 -9.02 -11.93
N ASN A 42 -5.96 -8.07 -11.03
CA ASN A 42 -5.84 -8.29 -9.59
C ASN A 42 -7.17 -8.65 -8.93
N LEU A 43 -8.28 -8.38 -9.61
CA LEU A 43 -9.64 -8.53 -9.11
C LEU A 43 -10.46 -9.57 -9.92
N ARG A 44 -9.79 -10.32 -10.80
CA ARG A 44 -10.46 -11.30 -11.69
C ARG A 44 -11.37 -12.26 -10.92
N ASP A 45 -10.92 -12.75 -9.76
CA ASP A 45 -11.62 -13.74 -8.95
C ASP A 45 -12.92 -13.21 -8.34
N VAL A 46 -13.04 -11.90 -8.18
CA VAL A 46 -14.21 -11.23 -7.57
C VAL A 46 -15.00 -10.38 -8.58
N SER A 47 -14.50 -10.23 -9.80
CA SER A 47 -15.10 -9.36 -10.83
C SER A 47 -16.50 -9.75 -11.27
N SER A 48 -16.87 -11.04 -11.15
CA SER A 48 -18.20 -11.56 -11.47
C SER A 48 -19.22 -11.42 -10.32
N SER A 49 -18.79 -10.98 -9.14
CA SER A 49 -19.69 -10.78 -7.99
C SER A 49 -20.69 -9.66 -8.27
N LYS A 50 -21.99 -9.91 -8.00
CA LYS A 50 -23.04 -8.88 -8.08
C LYS A 50 -22.85 -7.73 -7.06
N ARG A 51 -21.93 -7.89 -6.11
CA ARG A 51 -21.58 -6.90 -5.09
C ARG A 51 -20.35 -6.08 -5.45
N TYR A 52 -19.66 -6.39 -6.55
CA TYR A 52 -18.51 -5.65 -7.05
C TYR A 52 -18.90 -4.75 -8.21
N PHE A 53 -18.53 -3.47 -8.11
CA PHE A 53 -18.73 -2.44 -9.15
C PHE A 53 -17.40 -1.75 -9.42
N PHE A 54 -17.20 -1.31 -10.66
CA PHE A 54 -16.00 -0.57 -11.05
C PHE A 54 -16.37 0.70 -11.80
N SER A 55 -15.67 1.78 -11.47
CA SER A 55 -15.73 3.05 -12.20
C SER A 55 -14.32 3.57 -12.44
N GLN A 56 -13.97 3.79 -13.70
CA GLN A 56 -12.69 4.40 -14.05
C GLN A 56 -12.81 5.91 -13.89
N ILE A 57 -12.33 6.43 -12.76
CA ILE A 57 -12.40 7.86 -12.40
C ILE A 57 -11.06 8.26 -11.79
N ASP A 58 -10.51 9.42 -12.21
CA ASP A 58 -9.45 10.10 -11.47
C ASP A 58 -10.09 10.86 -10.28
N ILE A 59 -9.50 10.72 -9.09
CA ILE A 59 -9.97 11.42 -7.89
C ILE A 59 -9.83 12.96 -8.00
N ASN A 60 -9.15 13.45 -9.03
CA ASN A 60 -9.14 14.87 -9.40
C ASN A 60 -10.37 15.31 -10.23
N GLU A 61 -11.22 14.38 -10.66
CA GLU A 61 -12.44 14.67 -11.43
C GLU A 61 -13.67 14.86 -10.53
N SER A 62 -13.80 16.00 -9.87
CA SER A 62 -14.84 16.27 -8.87
C SER A 62 -16.27 15.98 -9.35
N LYS A 63 -16.59 16.26 -10.64
CA LYS A 63 -17.93 15.96 -11.18
C LYS A 63 -18.20 14.46 -11.27
N ALA A 64 -17.20 13.69 -11.69
CA ALA A 64 -17.31 12.22 -11.78
C ALA A 64 -17.43 11.59 -10.39
N LEU A 65 -16.65 12.09 -9.40
CA LEU A 65 -16.78 11.67 -8.00
C LEU A 65 -18.18 11.96 -7.47
N SER A 66 -18.70 13.18 -7.66
CA SER A 66 -20.05 13.56 -7.20
C SER A 66 -21.12 12.62 -7.78
N LYS A 67 -21.03 12.31 -9.07
CA LYS A 67 -21.93 11.35 -9.70
C LYS A 67 -21.81 9.96 -9.06
N ALA A 68 -20.59 9.46 -8.84
CA ALA A 68 -20.36 8.15 -8.24
C ALA A 68 -20.93 8.07 -6.80
N PHE A 69 -20.78 9.12 -5.97
CA PHE A 69 -21.35 9.17 -4.63
C PHE A 69 -22.89 9.17 -4.68
N ASN A 70 -23.50 9.97 -5.55
CA ASN A 70 -24.96 10.07 -5.66
C ASN A 70 -25.60 8.77 -6.18
N ASP A 71 -24.95 8.09 -7.15
CA ASP A 71 -25.46 6.85 -7.73
C ASP A 71 -25.27 5.66 -6.76
N PHE A 72 -24.10 5.55 -6.14
CA PHE A 72 -23.75 4.40 -5.29
C PHE A 72 -24.24 4.55 -3.84
N LYS A 73 -24.36 5.80 -3.33
CA LYS A 73 -24.79 6.14 -1.98
C LYS A 73 -23.99 5.40 -0.90
N PRO A 74 -22.68 5.67 -0.76
CA PRO A 74 -21.80 4.92 0.12
C PRO A 74 -22.12 5.16 1.61
N HIS A 75 -21.97 4.13 2.43
CA HIS A 75 -21.91 4.26 3.89
C HIS A 75 -20.49 4.49 4.38
N LYS A 76 -19.49 4.02 3.62
CA LYS A 76 -18.08 4.10 3.98
C LYS A 76 -17.25 4.42 2.74
N VAL A 77 -16.16 5.15 2.94
CA VAL A 77 -15.15 5.43 1.91
C VAL A 77 -13.79 5.00 2.46
N ILE A 78 -13.05 4.19 1.70
CA ILE A 78 -11.67 3.82 1.99
C ILE A 78 -10.79 4.41 0.90
N HIS A 79 -9.90 5.31 1.29
CA HIS A 79 -9.05 6.04 0.37
C HIS A 79 -7.64 5.46 0.34
N LEU A 80 -7.33 4.70 -0.74
CA LEU A 80 -6.01 4.15 -1.02
C LEU A 80 -5.40 4.70 -2.33
N ALA A 81 -6.17 5.46 -3.13
CA ALA A 81 -5.63 6.04 -4.37
C ALA A 81 -4.50 7.01 -4.05
N ALA A 82 -3.30 6.69 -4.53
CA ALA A 82 -2.09 7.49 -4.32
C ALA A 82 -1.04 7.15 -5.36
N GLU A 83 -0.15 8.11 -5.66
CA GLU A 83 1.16 7.80 -6.19
C GLU A 83 2.05 7.36 -5.02
N SER A 84 2.77 6.22 -5.16
CA SER A 84 3.39 5.53 -4.01
C SER A 84 4.82 5.03 -4.22
N HIS A 85 5.47 5.39 -5.32
CA HIS A 85 6.85 4.96 -5.59
C HIS A 85 7.83 6.08 -5.25
N VAL A 86 8.62 5.90 -4.18
CA VAL A 86 9.56 6.93 -3.69
C VAL A 86 10.49 7.43 -4.80
N ASP A 87 11.15 6.52 -5.54
CA ASP A 87 12.09 6.91 -6.60
C ASP A 87 11.41 7.75 -7.71
N ARG A 88 10.15 7.43 -8.07
CA ARG A 88 9.36 8.26 -8.99
C ARG A 88 9.02 9.63 -8.40
N SER A 89 8.87 9.73 -7.07
CA SER A 89 8.59 11.02 -6.44
C SER A 89 9.78 11.99 -6.52
N ILE A 90 11.00 11.45 -6.59
CA ILE A 90 12.22 12.23 -6.80
C ILE A 90 12.24 12.79 -8.24
N ASP A 91 11.84 11.96 -9.21
CA ASP A 91 11.84 12.35 -10.62
C ASP A 91 10.69 13.28 -11.02
N THR A 92 9.49 13.07 -10.45
CA THR A 92 8.24 13.78 -10.81
C THR A 92 7.41 14.14 -9.58
N PRO A 93 7.91 15.01 -8.67
CA PRO A 93 7.23 15.32 -7.41
C PRO A 93 5.84 15.95 -7.60
N GLN A 94 5.63 16.71 -8.67
CA GLN A 94 4.36 17.37 -8.96
C GLN A 94 3.20 16.38 -9.03
N THR A 95 3.37 15.23 -9.69
CA THR A 95 2.33 14.20 -9.82
C THR A 95 1.89 13.65 -8.46
N PHE A 96 2.81 13.59 -7.49
CA PHE A 96 2.51 13.18 -6.12
C PHE A 96 1.69 14.23 -5.38
N LEU A 97 1.98 15.51 -5.55
CA LEU A 97 1.17 16.59 -4.97
C LEU A 97 -0.24 16.60 -5.57
N GLU A 98 -0.35 16.50 -6.89
CA GLU A 98 -1.63 16.47 -7.60
C GLU A 98 -2.50 15.29 -7.16
N THR A 99 -1.93 14.09 -7.06
CA THR A 99 -2.70 12.91 -6.68
C THR A 99 -2.94 12.83 -5.17
N ASN A 100 -1.87 12.93 -4.36
CA ASN A 100 -1.96 12.63 -2.94
C ASN A 100 -2.55 13.78 -2.12
N ILE A 101 -2.33 15.05 -2.52
CA ILE A 101 -2.86 16.21 -1.80
C ILE A 101 -4.16 16.69 -2.44
N PHE A 102 -4.13 17.09 -3.72
CA PHE A 102 -5.32 17.64 -4.37
C PHE A 102 -6.40 16.57 -4.58
N GLY A 103 -6.01 15.35 -4.95
CA GLY A 103 -6.96 14.24 -5.05
C GLY A 103 -7.62 13.90 -3.73
N THR A 104 -6.86 13.88 -2.62
CA THR A 104 -7.42 13.70 -1.27
C THR A 104 -8.36 14.84 -0.88
N PHE A 105 -7.96 16.09 -1.17
CA PHE A 105 -8.82 17.26 -0.95
C PHE A 105 -10.17 17.12 -1.68
N ASN A 106 -10.17 16.77 -2.97
CA ASN A 106 -11.39 16.60 -3.75
C ASN A 106 -12.29 15.51 -3.16
N LEU A 107 -11.71 14.39 -2.76
CA LEU A 107 -12.47 13.28 -2.18
C LEU A 107 -13.04 13.63 -0.79
N LEU A 108 -12.30 14.41 0.01
CA LEU A 108 -12.77 14.93 1.29
C LEU A 108 -13.94 15.90 1.12
N GLU A 109 -13.84 16.83 0.16
CA GLU A 109 -14.92 17.79 -0.14
C GLU A 109 -16.17 17.08 -0.64
N GLU A 110 -16.02 16.09 -1.51
CA GLU A 110 -17.17 15.31 -1.98
C GLU A 110 -17.80 14.49 -0.86
N SER A 111 -16.96 13.86 -0.01
CA SER A 111 -17.42 13.14 1.17
C SER A 111 -18.15 14.04 2.15
N ARG A 112 -17.65 15.26 2.38
CA ARG A 112 -18.29 16.26 3.26
C ARG A 112 -19.64 16.72 2.73
N LYS A 113 -19.73 17.05 1.43
CA LYS A 113 -20.99 17.45 0.78
C LYS A 113 -22.02 16.34 0.84
N TYR A 114 -21.61 15.12 0.46
CA TYR A 114 -22.47 13.95 0.51
C TYR A 114 -22.94 13.66 1.94
N TRP A 115 -22.05 13.57 2.92
CA TRP A 115 -22.40 13.36 4.34
C TRP A 115 -23.32 14.45 4.87
N GLY A 116 -23.10 15.72 4.49
CA GLY A 116 -23.96 16.84 4.86
C GLY A 116 -25.39 16.73 4.32
N SER A 117 -25.60 16.02 3.20
CA SER A 117 -26.93 15.81 2.61
C SER A 117 -27.70 14.62 3.19
N LEU A 118 -27.05 13.75 3.98
CA LEU A 118 -27.66 12.56 4.56
C LEU A 118 -28.55 12.91 5.74
N ASN A 119 -29.57 12.07 6.01
CA ASN A 119 -30.32 12.10 7.26
C ASN A 119 -29.45 11.64 8.45
N LEU A 120 -29.97 11.78 9.68
CA LEU A 120 -29.19 11.51 10.90
C LEU A 120 -28.74 10.05 10.99
N GLU A 121 -29.60 9.10 10.65
CA GLU A 121 -29.28 7.66 10.72
C GLU A 121 -28.18 7.28 9.72
N GLU A 122 -28.26 7.79 8.49
CA GLU A 122 -27.24 7.57 7.46
C GLU A 122 -25.92 8.24 7.80
N ARG A 123 -25.95 9.43 8.41
CA ARG A 123 -24.73 10.14 8.90
C ARG A 123 -23.99 9.32 9.95
N LEU A 124 -24.67 8.65 10.85
CA LEU A 124 -24.05 7.77 11.86
C LEU A 124 -23.36 6.55 11.26
N LEU A 125 -23.81 6.10 10.09
CA LEU A 125 -23.19 4.99 9.36
C LEU A 125 -21.99 5.44 8.52
N PHE A 126 -21.88 6.73 8.18
CA PHE A 126 -20.83 7.21 7.29
C PHE A 126 -19.48 7.27 8.00
N ARG A 127 -18.40 6.91 7.28
CA ARG A 127 -17.01 7.09 7.72
C ARG A 127 -16.09 7.17 6.51
N PHE A 128 -15.12 8.06 6.60
CA PHE A 128 -14.01 8.20 5.67
C PHE A 128 -12.75 7.61 6.31
N HIS A 129 -12.16 6.59 5.70
CA HIS A 129 -10.92 5.98 6.15
C HIS A 129 -9.80 6.32 5.17
N HIS A 130 -8.79 7.06 5.65
CA HIS A 130 -7.58 7.38 4.88
C HIS A 130 -6.47 6.40 5.21
N VAL A 131 -5.93 5.75 4.17
CA VAL A 131 -4.80 4.83 4.32
C VAL A 131 -3.51 5.57 3.96
N SER A 132 -2.62 5.71 4.94
CA SER A 132 -1.33 6.39 4.86
C SER A 132 -0.17 5.40 5.06
N THR A 133 1.01 5.90 5.39
CA THR A 133 2.27 5.17 5.49
C THR A 133 3.03 5.59 6.75
N ASP A 134 3.86 4.71 7.28
CA ASP A 134 4.80 5.00 8.36
C ASP A 134 5.91 5.97 7.94
N GLU A 135 6.20 6.08 6.65
CA GLU A 135 7.19 7.01 6.11
C GLU A 135 6.90 8.50 6.43
N VAL A 136 5.68 8.83 6.87
CA VAL A 136 5.33 10.18 7.31
C VAL A 136 6.03 10.58 8.62
N TYR A 137 6.42 9.60 9.45
CA TYR A 137 7.13 9.86 10.71
C TYR A 137 8.60 10.22 10.49
N GLY A 138 9.20 9.77 9.38
CA GLY A 138 10.62 10.01 9.07
C GLY A 138 11.49 8.80 9.38
N ASP A 139 12.79 9.05 9.61
CA ASP A 139 13.83 8.05 9.82
C ASP A 139 14.08 7.78 11.31
N LEU A 140 14.44 6.55 11.63
CA LEU A 140 14.88 6.12 12.98
C LEU A 140 16.35 5.72 12.94
N GLU A 141 17.07 6.05 14.03
CA GLU A 141 18.36 5.43 14.30
C GLU A 141 18.14 3.98 14.82
N GLU A 142 19.21 3.20 14.88
CA GLU A 142 19.13 1.77 15.19
C GLU A 142 18.51 1.50 16.56
N ASP A 143 18.85 2.31 17.56
CA ASP A 143 18.42 2.16 18.97
C ASP A 143 17.12 2.92 19.30
N ASP A 144 16.53 3.63 18.35
CA ASP A 144 15.30 4.38 18.60
C ASP A 144 14.11 3.45 18.82
N SER A 145 13.16 3.89 19.64
CA SER A 145 11.88 3.21 19.79
C SER A 145 11.04 3.32 18.52
N PRO A 146 10.28 2.27 18.12
CA PRO A 146 9.35 2.35 17.00
C PRO A 146 8.33 3.49 17.15
N PHE A 147 8.00 4.17 16.06
CA PHE A 147 7.06 5.28 16.05
C PHE A 147 5.67 4.88 16.55
N SER A 148 5.15 5.65 17.50
CA SER A 148 3.75 5.64 17.91
C SER A 148 2.94 6.69 17.16
N GLU A 149 1.62 6.66 17.33
CA GLU A 149 0.72 7.64 16.72
C GLU A 149 0.89 9.06 17.27
N ASP A 150 1.58 9.21 18.40
CA ASP A 150 1.87 10.51 19.05
C ASP A 150 3.16 11.17 18.53
N ASN A 151 3.96 10.45 17.75
CA ASN A 151 5.20 11.01 17.19
C ASN A 151 4.90 12.08 16.12
N PRO A 152 5.73 13.15 16.07
CA PRO A 152 5.60 14.16 15.01
C PRO A 152 5.91 13.58 13.64
N TYR A 153 5.33 14.18 12.59
CA TYR A 153 5.65 13.85 11.21
C TYR A 153 6.89 14.62 10.75
N ILE A 154 7.91 13.89 10.29
CA ILE A 154 9.20 14.43 9.78
C ILE A 154 9.56 13.72 8.46
N PRO A 155 8.72 13.82 7.41
CA PRO A 155 8.91 13.06 6.17
C PRO A 155 10.18 13.47 5.42
N SER A 156 10.92 12.49 4.86
CA SER A 156 12.20 12.68 4.18
C SER A 156 12.12 12.74 2.65
N SER A 157 11.01 12.30 2.05
CA SER A 157 10.85 12.22 0.60
C SER A 157 9.67 13.03 0.08
N PRO A 158 9.62 13.42 -1.22
CA PRO A 158 8.44 14.05 -1.80
C PRO A 158 7.17 13.19 -1.67
N TYR A 159 7.29 11.86 -1.75
CA TYR A 159 6.20 10.92 -1.48
C TYR A 159 5.70 11.04 -0.05
N SER A 160 6.57 10.82 0.95
CA SER A 160 6.17 10.85 2.35
C SER A 160 5.66 12.23 2.78
N ALA A 161 6.24 13.32 2.25
CA ALA A 161 5.77 14.68 2.47
C ALA A 161 4.34 14.89 1.91
N SER A 162 4.05 14.35 0.71
CA SER A 162 2.70 14.42 0.13
C SER A 162 1.67 13.61 0.94
N LYS A 163 2.06 12.47 1.50
CA LYS A 163 1.21 11.66 2.38
C LYS A 163 0.98 12.35 3.72
N ALA A 164 2.02 12.92 4.34
CA ALA A 164 1.88 13.73 5.56
C ALA A 164 0.92 14.92 5.33
N GLY A 165 1.03 15.61 4.19
CA GLY A 165 0.11 16.68 3.81
C GLY A 165 -1.34 16.20 3.70
N SER A 166 -1.59 15.04 3.08
CA SER A 166 -2.94 14.48 2.99
C SER A 166 -3.49 14.04 4.35
N ASP A 167 -2.67 13.47 5.24
CA ASP A 167 -3.09 13.14 6.61
C ASP A 167 -3.52 14.37 7.39
N HIS A 168 -2.78 15.48 7.25
CA HIS A 168 -3.17 16.76 7.87
C HIS A 168 -4.47 17.32 7.33
N LEU A 169 -4.74 17.18 6.02
CA LEU A 169 -6.04 17.55 5.44
C LEU A 169 -7.17 16.72 6.07
N VAL A 170 -7.02 15.40 6.18
CA VAL A 170 -8.03 14.52 6.78
C VAL A 170 -8.34 14.92 8.23
N ARG A 171 -7.30 15.19 9.04
CA ARG A 171 -7.46 15.66 10.41
C ARG A 171 -8.15 17.03 10.47
N ALA A 172 -7.81 17.94 9.55
CA ALA A 172 -8.42 19.27 9.47
C ALA A 172 -9.92 19.18 9.13
N TRP A 173 -10.32 18.31 8.19
CA TRP A 173 -11.73 18.07 7.85
C TRP A 173 -12.52 17.51 9.03
N HIS A 174 -11.93 16.62 9.80
CA HIS A 174 -12.55 16.16 11.04
C HIS A 174 -12.75 17.28 12.05
N ARG A 175 -11.70 18.02 12.38
CA ARG A 175 -11.74 19.08 13.41
C ARG A 175 -12.60 20.26 13.02
N THR A 176 -12.61 20.65 11.75
CA THR A 176 -13.31 21.84 11.27
C THR A 176 -14.77 21.56 10.92
N TYR A 177 -15.05 20.40 10.30
CA TYR A 177 -16.38 20.10 9.77
C TYR A 177 -17.06 18.92 10.45
N ASN A 178 -16.44 18.30 11.45
CA ASN A 178 -16.91 17.09 12.15
C ASN A 178 -17.11 15.89 11.20
N LEU A 179 -16.43 15.86 10.06
CA LEU A 179 -16.50 14.70 9.17
C LEU A 179 -15.97 13.47 9.92
N PRO A 180 -16.74 12.36 9.99
CA PRO A 180 -16.27 11.15 10.67
C PRO A 180 -15.14 10.49 9.86
N VAL A 181 -13.92 10.58 10.35
CA VAL A 181 -12.71 10.07 9.69
C VAL A 181 -11.93 9.13 10.60
N VAL A 182 -11.17 8.24 10.01
CA VAL A 182 -10.06 7.51 10.66
C VAL A 182 -8.86 7.50 9.72
N ILE A 183 -7.65 7.42 10.29
CA ILE A 183 -6.39 7.33 9.53
C ILE A 183 -5.68 6.05 9.94
N THR A 184 -5.03 5.38 8.98
CA THR A 184 -4.09 4.31 9.28
C THR A 184 -2.75 4.57 8.64
N ASN A 185 -1.67 4.37 9.40
CA ASN A 185 -0.30 4.43 8.91
C ASN A 185 0.26 3.01 8.91
N CYS A 186 0.60 2.48 7.73
CA CYS A 186 1.06 1.10 7.62
C CYS A 186 2.56 1.02 7.35
N SER A 187 3.17 -0.06 7.83
CA SER A 187 4.54 -0.43 7.49
C SER A 187 4.65 -1.02 6.07
N ASN A 188 5.84 -1.45 5.67
CA ASN A 188 6.11 -1.93 4.31
C ASN A 188 5.29 -3.19 3.98
N ASN A 189 4.38 -3.06 3.03
CA ASN A 189 3.54 -4.17 2.59
C ASN A 189 4.23 -5.07 1.56
N TYR A 190 3.97 -6.38 1.65
CA TYR A 190 4.40 -7.37 0.68
C TYR A 190 3.34 -8.46 0.49
N GLY A 191 3.36 -9.15 -0.66
CA GLY A 191 2.38 -10.21 -0.93
C GLY A 191 2.03 -10.37 -2.41
N PRO A 192 1.00 -11.19 -2.70
CA PRO A 192 0.45 -11.38 -4.04
C PRO A 192 0.00 -10.09 -4.72
N PHE A 193 0.20 -9.99 -6.04
CA PHE A 193 -0.20 -8.85 -6.87
C PHE A 193 0.56 -7.54 -6.61
N GLN A 194 1.66 -7.54 -5.82
CA GLN A 194 2.52 -6.37 -5.72
C GLN A 194 3.23 -6.13 -7.06
N PHE A 195 3.25 -4.85 -7.52
CA PHE A 195 3.79 -4.54 -8.84
C PHE A 195 5.29 -4.89 -8.94
N PRO A 196 5.75 -5.47 -10.08
CA PRO A 196 7.10 -6.01 -10.25
C PRO A 196 8.28 -5.04 -10.08
N GLU A 197 8.06 -3.72 -10.04
CA GLU A 197 9.10 -2.73 -9.73
C GLU A 197 9.46 -2.69 -8.24
N LYS A 198 8.61 -3.24 -7.37
CA LYS A 198 8.82 -3.22 -5.92
C LYS A 198 9.84 -4.29 -5.51
N PHE A 199 10.49 -4.06 -4.37
CA PHE A 199 11.68 -4.77 -3.93
C PHE A 199 11.54 -6.31 -3.95
N ILE A 200 10.60 -6.89 -3.20
CA ILE A 200 10.45 -8.37 -3.12
C ILE A 200 10.13 -9.00 -4.48
N PRO A 201 9.11 -8.54 -5.24
CA PRO A 201 8.83 -9.12 -6.55
C PRO A 201 9.97 -8.93 -7.55
N LEU A 202 10.69 -7.80 -7.52
CA LEU A 202 11.85 -7.56 -8.37
C LEU A 202 12.95 -8.60 -8.13
N ILE A 203 13.30 -8.87 -6.86
CA ILE A 203 14.30 -9.88 -6.50
C ILE A 203 13.87 -11.27 -6.97
N ILE A 204 12.61 -11.66 -6.73
CA ILE A 204 12.09 -12.97 -7.18
C ILE A 204 12.22 -13.10 -8.70
N LEU A 205 11.77 -12.11 -9.46
CA LEU A 205 11.81 -12.16 -10.93
C LEU A 205 13.24 -12.13 -11.48
N ASN A 206 14.14 -11.37 -10.87
CA ASN A 206 15.54 -11.35 -11.25
C ASN A 206 16.20 -12.72 -11.03
N ILE A 207 15.92 -13.40 -9.92
CA ILE A 207 16.40 -14.77 -9.67
C ILE A 207 15.92 -15.71 -10.78
N LEU A 208 14.63 -15.65 -11.13
CA LEU A 208 14.06 -16.51 -12.18
C LEU A 208 14.66 -16.25 -13.58
N ASP A 209 15.09 -15.03 -13.83
CA ASP A 209 15.73 -14.60 -15.07
C ASP A 209 17.26 -14.68 -15.01
N HIS A 210 17.87 -15.19 -13.94
CA HIS A 210 19.33 -15.21 -13.68
C HIS A 210 20.00 -13.83 -13.82
N LYS A 211 19.30 -12.76 -13.38
CA LYS A 211 19.80 -11.38 -13.40
C LYS A 211 20.41 -11.01 -12.05
N PRO A 212 21.30 -10.00 -12.01
CA PRO A 212 21.82 -9.47 -10.76
C PRO A 212 20.71 -9.00 -9.80
N LEU A 213 20.93 -9.20 -8.49
CA LEU A 213 20.04 -8.78 -7.41
C LEU A 213 20.57 -7.46 -6.84
N PRO A 214 20.01 -6.30 -7.23
CA PRO A 214 20.56 -5.02 -6.85
C PRO A 214 20.29 -4.72 -5.38
N VAL A 215 21.35 -4.42 -4.62
CA VAL A 215 21.31 -3.98 -3.22
C VAL A 215 21.79 -2.54 -3.15
N TYR A 216 20.94 -1.63 -2.71
CA TYR A 216 21.30 -0.22 -2.52
C TYR A 216 22.26 -0.06 -1.35
N GLY A 217 23.42 0.58 -1.58
CA GLY A 217 24.45 0.80 -0.56
C GLY A 217 24.89 -0.51 0.09
N SER A 218 24.90 -0.53 1.42
CA SER A 218 25.26 -1.72 2.22
C SER A 218 24.16 -2.76 2.34
N GLY A 219 22.90 -2.38 2.07
CA GLY A 219 21.73 -3.25 2.26
C GLY A 219 21.26 -3.40 3.72
N HIS A 220 21.82 -2.61 4.64
CA HIS A 220 21.47 -2.68 6.08
C HIS A 220 20.26 -1.83 6.46
N GLN A 221 19.62 -1.16 5.50
CA GLN A 221 18.39 -0.43 5.77
C GLN A 221 17.30 -1.39 6.28
N ILE A 222 16.68 -1.04 7.41
CA ILE A 222 15.70 -1.87 8.12
C ILE A 222 14.29 -1.41 7.75
N ARG A 223 13.41 -2.39 7.52
CA ARG A 223 11.97 -2.17 7.28
C ARG A 223 11.15 -3.14 8.11
N ASP A 224 10.04 -2.66 8.64
CA ASP A 224 9.00 -3.52 9.20
C ASP A 224 8.10 -4.03 8.06
N TRP A 225 7.87 -5.34 8.00
CA TRP A 225 7.20 -6.00 6.89
C TRP A 225 5.83 -6.53 7.28
N LEU A 226 4.81 -6.10 6.56
CA LEU A 226 3.40 -6.44 6.79
C LEU A 226 2.81 -7.21 5.60
N TYR A 227 2.30 -8.42 5.86
CA TYR A 227 1.64 -9.21 4.80
C TYR A 227 0.33 -8.56 4.38
N VAL A 228 0.10 -8.44 3.08
CA VAL A 228 -0.97 -7.61 2.51
C VAL A 228 -2.39 -8.04 2.91
N ASP A 229 -2.63 -9.34 3.11
CA ASP A 229 -3.95 -9.82 3.53
C ASP A 229 -4.21 -9.49 5.01
N ASP A 230 -3.18 -9.50 5.86
CA ASP A 230 -3.28 -9.04 7.26
C ASP A 230 -3.57 -7.53 7.30
N HIS A 231 -2.93 -6.75 6.41
CA HIS A 231 -3.23 -5.32 6.29
C HIS A 231 -4.68 -5.07 5.83
N ALA A 232 -5.18 -5.83 4.84
CA ALA A 232 -6.56 -5.70 4.37
C ALA A 232 -7.57 -5.94 5.51
N GLU A 233 -7.33 -6.94 6.36
CA GLU A 233 -8.14 -7.21 7.55
C GLU A 233 -8.05 -6.06 8.57
N ALA A 234 -6.83 -5.51 8.81
CA ALA A 234 -6.64 -4.38 9.71
C ALA A 234 -7.39 -3.13 9.25
N ILE A 235 -7.30 -2.78 7.95
CA ILE A 235 -8.04 -1.67 7.35
C ILE A 235 -9.54 -1.84 7.60
N TYR A 236 -10.07 -3.05 7.35
CA TYR A 236 -11.49 -3.34 7.59
C TYR A 236 -11.85 -3.21 9.07
N ARG A 237 -11.02 -3.72 9.98
CA ARG A 237 -11.23 -3.61 11.42
C ARG A 237 -11.30 -2.16 11.88
N VAL A 238 -10.34 -1.33 11.45
CA VAL A 238 -10.33 0.12 11.75
C VAL A 238 -11.53 0.84 11.13
N LEU A 239 -11.91 0.49 9.88
CA LEU A 239 -13.09 1.06 9.23
C LEU A 239 -14.36 0.85 10.06
N MET A 240 -14.50 -0.34 10.64
CA MET A 240 -15.73 -0.74 11.36
C MET A 240 -15.76 -0.29 12.81
N GLU A 241 -14.65 -0.41 13.51
CA GLU A 241 -14.57 -0.32 14.96
C GLU A 241 -13.68 0.82 15.46
N GLY A 242 -12.85 1.45 14.60
CA GLY A 242 -11.97 2.55 14.98
C GLY A 242 -12.75 3.76 15.50
N GLU A 243 -12.16 4.53 16.39
CA GLU A 243 -12.72 5.77 16.91
C GLU A 243 -12.55 6.91 15.90
N ASN A 244 -13.60 7.73 15.69
CA ASN A 244 -13.54 8.85 14.75
C ASN A 244 -12.53 9.91 15.22
N GLY A 245 -11.72 10.38 14.28
CA GLY A 245 -10.66 11.36 14.52
C GLY A 245 -9.31 10.71 14.85
N GLU A 246 -9.29 9.41 15.17
CA GLU A 246 -8.10 8.70 15.59
C GLU A 246 -7.23 8.21 14.41
N THR A 247 -5.93 8.06 14.71
CA THR A 247 -4.94 7.41 13.86
C THR A 247 -4.55 6.06 14.47
N TYR A 248 -4.33 5.04 13.64
CA TYR A 248 -3.87 3.72 14.05
C TYR A 248 -2.68 3.28 13.21
N ASN A 249 -1.58 2.95 13.86
CA ASN A 249 -0.43 2.31 13.23
C ASN A 249 -0.71 0.82 13.00
N ILE A 250 -0.37 0.34 11.79
CA ILE A 250 -0.55 -1.07 11.38
C ILE A 250 0.80 -1.61 10.92
N GLY A 251 1.51 -2.31 11.79
CA GLY A 251 2.82 -2.90 11.53
C GLY A 251 2.80 -4.42 11.61
N GLY A 252 3.76 -5.05 10.94
CA GLY A 252 3.96 -6.49 11.00
C GLY A 252 4.71 -6.93 12.26
N ASN A 253 5.42 -6.01 12.93
CA ASN A 253 6.41 -6.27 13.97
C ASN A 253 7.52 -7.24 13.50
N GLU A 254 7.91 -7.12 12.26
CA GLU A 254 8.84 -8.00 11.54
C GLU A 254 9.94 -7.17 10.86
N GLU A 255 10.78 -6.55 11.70
CA GLU A 255 11.92 -5.75 11.20
C GLU A 255 12.99 -6.66 10.58
N ARG A 256 13.40 -6.32 9.35
CA ARG A 256 14.46 -7.02 8.60
C ARG A 256 15.28 -6.03 7.80
N THR A 257 16.58 -6.31 7.67
CA THR A 257 17.40 -5.59 6.70
C THR A 257 17.03 -5.98 5.27
N ASN A 258 17.27 -5.09 4.31
CA ASN A 258 17.07 -5.43 2.90
C ASN A 258 17.90 -6.65 2.49
N LEU A 259 19.13 -6.77 3.00
CA LEU A 259 20.01 -7.89 2.71
C LEU A 259 19.46 -9.22 3.29
N ASP A 260 18.93 -9.21 4.52
CA ASP A 260 18.30 -10.40 5.11
C ASP A 260 17.12 -10.89 4.26
N VAL A 261 16.28 -9.95 3.79
CA VAL A 261 15.14 -10.30 2.92
C VAL A 261 15.62 -10.97 1.63
N ILE A 262 16.67 -10.45 0.98
CA ILE A 262 17.23 -11.06 -0.22
C ILE A 262 17.77 -12.47 0.09
N HIS A 263 18.54 -12.64 1.15
CA HIS A 263 19.06 -13.94 1.55
C HIS A 263 17.95 -14.96 1.86
N MET A 264 16.86 -14.52 2.50
CA MET A 264 15.70 -15.37 2.73
C MET A 264 15.02 -15.80 1.43
N ILE A 265 14.85 -14.89 0.47
CA ILE A 265 14.29 -15.22 -0.87
C ILE A 265 15.20 -16.23 -1.58
N CYS A 266 16.51 -15.98 -1.63
CA CYS A 266 17.49 -16.88 -2.22
C CYS A 266 17.41 -18.28 -1.57
N SER A 267 17.43 -18.35 -0.23
CA SER A 267 17.35 -19.60 0.52
C SER A 267 16.08 -20.40 0.24
N ILE A 268 14.92 -19.72 0.13
CA ILE A 268 13.66 -20.40 -0.19
C ILE A 268 13.69 -20.94 -1.62
N LEU A 269 14.19 -20.17 -2.60
CA LEU A 269 14.25 -20.58 -4.00
C LEU A 269 15.35 -21.61 -4.24
N ASP A 270 16.48 -21.57 -3.52
CA ASP A 270 17.55 -22.58 -3.59
C ASP A 270 17.07 -23.98 -3.20
N ARG A 271 16.07 -24.08 -2.33
CA ARG A 271 15.45 -25.35 -1.90
C ARG A 271 14.39 -25.89 -2.88
N LYS A 272 14.08 -25.17 -3.97
CA LYS A 272 13.08 -25.58 -4.96
C LYS A 272 13.77 -26.23 -6.17
N PRO A 273 13.72 -27.58 -6.31
CA PRO A 273 14.45 -28.28 -7.37
C PRO A 273 13.94 -27.94 -8.78
N GLU A 274 12.72 -27.44 -8.89
CA GLU A 274 12.13 -27.00 -10.15
C GLU A 274 12.74 -25.68 -10.68
N ILE A 275 13.44 -24.91 -9.82
CA ILE A 275 14.12 -23.67 -10.20
C ILE A 275 15.58 -23.96 -10.51
N LYS A 276 15.94 -23.83 -11.79
CA LYS A 276 17.31 -24.06 -12.23
C LYS A 276 18.23 -22.95 -11.74
N LYS A 277 19.37 -23.32 -11.15
CA LYS A 277 20.36 -22.36 -10.64
C LYS A 277 21.36 -21.85 -11.69
N GLY A 278 21.35 -22.41 -12.89
CA GLY A 278 22.38 -22.12 -13.90
C GLY A 278 23.75 -22.57 -13.42
N ASP A 279 24.75 -21.68 -13.51
CA ASP A 279 26.13 -21.96 -13.11
C ASP A 279 26.43 -21.58 -11.65
N THR A 280 25.42 -21.12 -10.88
CA THR A 280 25.59 -20.69 -9.48
C THR A 280 25.34 -21.84 -8.50
N ALA A 281 26.08 -21.91 -7.40
CA ALA A 281 25.81 -22.83 -6.30
C ALA A 281 24.61 -22.36 -5.46
N SER A 282 24.45 -21.04 -5.30
CA SER A 282 23.34 -20.37 -4.63
C SER A 282 22.95 -19.10 -5.36
N PHE A 283 21.65 -18.75 -5.34
CA PHE A 283 21.17 -17.47 -5.88
C PHE A 283 21.73 -16.24 -5.16
N SER A 284 22.28 -16.41 -3.96
CA SER A 284 22.99 -15.33 -3.24
C SER A 284 24.23 -14.83 -3.98
N GLU A 285 24.81 -15.62 -4.89
CA GLU A 285 25.94 -15.19 -5.73
C GLU A 285 25.54 -14.12 -6.76
N LEU A 286 24.25 -13.95 -7.02
CA LEU A 286 23.73 -12.91 -7.91
C LEU A 286 23.63 -11.53 -7.23
N ILE A 287 23.88 -11.42 -5.91
CA ILE A 287 23.82 -10.15 -5.18
C ILE A 287 24.86 -9.18 -5.73
N LEU A 288 24.39 -7.98 -6.08
CA LEU A 288 25.22 -6.90 -6.60
C LEU A 288 24.94 -5.61 -5.83
N HIS A 289 25.93 -5.14 -5.07
CA HIS A 289 25.83 -3.83 -4.43
C HIS A 289 25.92 -2.71 -5.46
N VAL A 290 24.96 -1.79 -5.41
CA VAL A 290 24.89 -0.64 -6.31
C VAL A 290 24.91 0.65 -5.47
N GLU A 291 25.18 1.80 -6.14
CA GLU A 291 25.15 3.09 -5.48
C GLU A 291 23.82 3.32 -4.74
N ASP A 292 23.88 3.90 -3.55
CA ASP A 292 22.68 4.17 -2.75
C ASP A 292 21.85 5.30 -3.35
N ARG A 293 20.57 5.35 -3.00
CA ARG A 293 19.67 6.43 -3.44
C ARG A 293 19.79 7.65 -2.52
N ALA A 294 19.51 8.83 -3.06
CA ALA A 294 19.43 10.04 -2.26
C ALA A 294 18.29 9.94 -1.23
N GLY A 295 18.57 10.37 0.02
CA GLY A 295 17.57 10.37 1.09
C GLY A 295 17.06 8.96 1.46
N HIS A 296 17.95 7.96 1.44
CA HIS A 296 17.58 6.60 1.82
C HIS A 296 17.55 6.46 3.34
N ASP A 297 16.37 6.46 3.90
CA ASP A 297 16.15 6.31 5.34
C ASP A 297 16.70 4.98 5.85
N LYS A 298 17.32 5.02 7.04
CA LYS A 298 18.02 3.87 7.64
C LYS A 298 17.03 2.83 8.16
N ARG A 299 16.02 3.27 8.92
CA ARG A 299 15.09 2.36 9.59
C ARG A 299 13.68 2.92 9.65
N TYR A 300 12.72 2.08 9.29
CA TYR A 300 11.30 2.29 9.56
C TYR A 300 10.79 1.19 10.48
N ALA A 301 10.20 1.59 11.60
CA ALA A 301 9.52 0.71 12.52
C ALA A 301 8.36 1.44 13.19
N ILE A 302 7.21 0.78 13.33
CA ILE A 302 6.04 1.37 13.97
C ILE A 302 5.50 0.48 15.09
N ASN A 303 4.94 1.14 16.10
CA ASN A 303 4.33 0.48 17.24
C ASN A 303 2.83 0.29 16.99
N SER A 304 2.40 -0.96 16.85
CA SER A 304 1.00 -1.35 16.61
C SER A 304 0.22 -1.64 17.91
N SER A 305 0.70 -1.20 19.07
CA SER A 305 0.06 -1.51 20.37
C SER A 305 -1.34 -0.92 20.49
N LYS A 306 -1.61 0.24 19.87
CA LYS A 306 -2.91 0.91 19.91
C LYS A 306 -4.00 0.10 19.20
N ILE A 307 -3.74 -0.35 17.96
CA ILE A 307 -4.73 -1.18 17.24
C ILE A 307 -4.95 -2.52 17.94
N LYS A 308 -3.90 -3.14 18.50
CA LYS A 308 -4.01 -4.35 19.32
C LYS A 308 -4.88 -4.12 20.55
N LYS A 309 -4.60 -3.06 21.31
CA LYS A 309 -5.31 -2.75 22.55
C LYS A 309 -6.77 -2.39 22.32
N ASN A 310 -7.04 -1.52 21.33
CA ASN A 310 -8.36 -0.95 21.14
C ASN A 310 -9.27 -1.83 20.28
N LEU A 311 -8.70 -2.54 19.30
CA LEU A 311 -9.46 -3.30 18.28
C LEU A 311 -9.14 -4.79 18.26
N GLY A 312 -8.23 -5.28 19.13
CA GLY A 312 -7.88 -6.69 19.22
C GLY A 312 -7.17 -7.26 17.98
N TRP A 313 -6.71 -6.42 17.05
CA TRP A 313 -6.05 -6.88 15.84
C TRP A 313 -4.56 -7.13 16.08
N ILE A 314 -4.08 -8.24 15.53
CA ILE A 314 -2.66 -8.60 15.41
C ILE A 314 -2.43 -9.28 14.04
N PRO A 315 -1.24 -9.13 13.42
CA PRO A 315 -0.93 -9.86 12.18
C PRO A 315 -0.98 -11.37 12.42
N LYS A 316 -1.50 -12.11 11.44
CA LYS A 316 -1.64 -13.58 11.48
C LYS A 316 -0.45 -14.31 10.87
N ASN A 317 0.28 -13.63 10.00
CA ASN A 317 1.43 -14.18 9.30
C ASN A 317 2.71 -13.55 9.85
N ASN A 318 3.68 -14.36 10.28
CA ASN A 318 5.05 -13.87 10.42
C ASN A 318 5.69 -13.68 9.03
N PHE A 319 6.86 -13.05 8.99
CA PHE A 319 7.51 -12.70 7.72
C PHE A 319 7.85 -13.93 6.89
N GLU A 320 8.37 -15.00 7.48
CA GLU A 320 8.76 -16.22 6.76
C GLU A 320 7.56 -16.92 6.10
N GLN A 321 6.44 -17.03 6.82
CA GLN A 321 5.20 -17.60 6.30
C GLN A 321 4.63 -16.77 5.13
N GLY A 322 4.56 -15.45 5.31
CA GLY A 322 4.07 -14.53 4.30
C GLY A 322 4.99 -14.51 3.07
N LEU A 323 6.31 -14.53 3.26
CA LEU A 323 7.30 -14.57 2.17
C LEU A 323 7.19 -15.87 1.37
N GLY A 324 7.04 -17.01 2.03
CA GLY A 324 6.81 -18.30 1.36
C GLY A 324 5.54 -18.28 0.49
N LYS A 325 4.42 -17.76 1.02
CA LYS A 325 3.17 -17.58 0.25
C LYS A 325 3.38 -16.65 -0.95
N THR A 326 4.10 -15.55 -0.75
CA THR A 326 4.40 -14.56 -1.79
C THR A 326 5.23 -15.20 -2.91
N ILE A 327 6.32 -15.87 -2.59
CA ILE A 327 7.17 -16.54 -3.58
C ILE A 327 6.37 -17.58 -4.38
N ASN A 328 5.62 -18.44 -3.71
CA ASN A 328 4.78 -19.43 -4.39
C ASN A 328 3.79 -18.77 -5.36
N TRP A 329 3.12 -17.68 -4.92
CA TRP A 329 2.22 -16.97 -5.78
C TRP A 329 2.92 -16.43 -7.05
N TYR A 330 4.11 -15.82 -6.92
CA TYR A 330 4.84 -15.32 -8.10
C TYR A 330 5.24 -16.45 -9.04
N LEU A 331 5.68 -17.61 -8.53
CA LEU A 331 6.00 -18.77 -9.35
C LEU A 331 4.80 -19.29 -10.16
N GLU A 332 3.63 -19.31 -9.55
CA GLU A 332 2.38 -19.75 -10.17
C GLU A 332 1.80 -18.69 -11.13
N ASN A 333 2.18 -17.42 -10.98
CA ASN A 333 1.59 -16.27 -11.68
C ASN A 333 2.56 -15.48 -12.56
N ILE A 334 3.59 -16.12 -13.11
CA ILE A 334 4.58 -15.49 -14.03
C ILE A 334 3.89 -14.81 -15.22
N SER A 335 2.81 -15.39 -15.73
CA SER A 335 2.04 -14.81 -16.82
C SER A 335 1.39 -13.46 -16.43
N TRP A 336 0.94 -13.31 -15.19
CA TRP A 336 0.46 -12.04 -14.67
C TRP A 336 1.59 -11.01 -14.61
N CYS A 337 2.76 -11.39 -14.10
CA CYS A 337 3.94 -10.50 -14.04
C CYS A 337 4.32 -9.97 -15.43
N LYS A 338 4.38 -10.85 -16.43
CA LYS A 338 4.70 -10.47 -17.81
C LYS A 338 3.66 -9.49 -18.40
N ARG A 339 2.37 -9.71 -18.13
CA ARG A 339 1.31 -8.79 -18.58
C ARG A 339 1.39 -7.43 -17.87
N ALA A 340 1.62 -7.42 -16.56
CA ALA A 340 1.76 -6.18 -15.77
C ALA A 340 2.94 -5.33 -16.26
N LEU A 341 4.10 -5.94 -16.47
CA LEU A 341 5.29 -5.27 -17.02
C LEU A 341 5.02 -4.71 -18.43
N LYS A 342 4.44 -5.52 -19.33
CA LYS A 342 4.12 -5.08 -20.70
C LYS A 342 3.15 -3.90 -20.72
N LYS A 343 2.12 -3.91 -19.86
CA LYS A 343 1.11 -2.83 -19.77
C LYS A 343 1.72 -1.52 -19.28
N SER A 344 2.62 -1.58 -18.31
CA SER A 344 3.23 -0.41 -17.69
C SER A 344 4.37 0.20 -18.52
N LYS A 345 4.89 -0.52 -19.52
CA LYS A 345 6.13 -0.20 -20.25
C LYS A 345 7.34 -0.06 -19.32
N TYR A 346 7.28 -0.65 -18.12
CA TYR A 346 8.41 -0.67 -17.20
C TYR A 346 9.44 -1.72 -17.62
N GLU A 347 10.66 -1.29 -17.86
CA GLU A 347 11.75 -2.13 -18.39
C GLU A 347 12.60 -2.77 -17.28
N MET A 348 12.13 -2.79 -16.03
CA MET A 348 12.86 -3.28 -14.85
C MET A 348 14.20 -2.55 -14.64
N GLN A 349 14.30 -1.30 -15.08
CA GLN A 349 15.45 -0.44 -14.86
C GLN A 349 15.29 0.31 -13.53
N ARG A 350 16.44 0.61 -12.92
CA ARG A 350 16.49 1.43 -11.71
C ARG A 350 15.92 2.84 -11.98
N LEU A 351 15.00 3.28 -11.12
CA LEU A 351 14.40 4.61 -11.13
C LEU A 351 15.14 5.52 -10.13
N GLY A 352 14.92 6.83 -10.20
CA GLY A 352 15.50 7.80 -9.26
C GLY A 352 16.97 8.14 -9.52
N LEU A 353 17.53 7.67 -10.64
CA LEU A 353 18.88 8.04 -11.10
C LEU A 353 18.78 9.01 -12.28
N LYS A 354 18.39 10.25 -12.07
CA LYS A 354 18.67 11.27 -13.08
C LYS A 354 20.18 11.46 -13.11
N LYS A 355 20.82 11.17 -14.26
CA LYS A 355 22.13 11.72 -14.58
C LYS A 355 21.99 13.24 -14.46
N GLN A 356 22.69 13.83 -13.50
CA GLN A 356 22.86 15.26 -13.39
C GLN A 356 23.51 15.81 -14.64
#